data_58136bf85f6c8b9774a2526c87f27b57
#
_entry.id   58136bf85f6c8b9774a2526c87f27b57
#
_cell.length_a   1.000
_cell.length_b   1.000
_cell.length_c   1.000
_cell.angle_alpha   90.00
_cell.angle_beta   90.00
_cell.angle_gamma   90.00
#
_symmetry.space_group_name_H-M   'P 1'
#
loop_
_entity.id
_entity.type
_entity.pdbx_description
1 polymer ?
#
loop_
_entity_poly.entity_id
_entity_poly.type
_entity_poly.pdbx_seq_one_letter_code
_entity_poly.pdbx_strand_id
1 'polypeptide(L)'
;TRRTAGPAQMIVKMFKRGAGGGSGPVNYLLGNKRDREGATLLRGDPDEIKALIDSSKYAQKYTSGVLSFEEGDIPEATKQRLMDSFEGALLPALDKDQYSVLWVEHRDKKRLELNFVVPNLELQTGKRLQVYFHAQDRYRMRDWQTIQNIENDFKDPDDPAKRQLVTLPNNLPADRKEAQLAITHGLKELHDIGEINSRSDVVRALTDAGFTVARETKSSISIAAPDGGKNIRLT
;
A
#
# COMPACT_ATOMS: atom_id res chain seq x y z
N THR A 1 -15.85 -26.66 -16.26
CA THR A 1 -14.43 -26.20 -16.30
C THR A 1 -14.28 -25.22 -15.16
N ARG A 2 -13.68 -25.65 -14.02
CA ARG A 2 -13.33 -24.76 -12.91
C ARG A 2 -12.21 -23.87 -13.43
N ARG A 3 -12.44 -22.56 -13.48
CA ARG A 3 -11.37 -21.57 -13.59
C ARG A 3 -10.48 -21.76 -12.37
N THR A 4 -9.27 -22.23 -12.56
CA THR A 4 -8.21 -22.16 -11.54
C THR A 4 -7.99 -20.68 -11.28
N ALA A 5 -8.33 -20.22 -10.07
CA ALA A 5 -7.93 -18.90 -9.62
C ALA A 5 -6.41 -18.80 -9.77
N GLY A 6 -5.93 -17.78 -10.42
CA GLY A 6 -4.49 -17.52 -10.51
C GLY A 6 -3.91 -17.27 -9.11
N PRO A 7 -2.59 -17.41 -8.92
CA PRO A 7 -1.96 -17.21 -7.61
C PRO A 7 -2.27 -15.81 -7.05
N ALA A 8 -2.53 -15.77 -5.74
CA ALA A 8 -2.84 -14.56 -4.98
C ALA A 8 -1.69 -13.55 -5.02
N GLN A 9 -2.04 -12.29 -4.92
CA GLN A 9 -1.09 -11.20 -4.75
C GLN A 9 -1.25 -10.61 -3.36
N MET A 10 -0.15 -10.49 -2.59
CA MET A 10 -0.14 -9.76 -1.33
C MET A 10 0.66 -8.45 -1.49
N ILE A 11 0.08 -7.34 -1.02
CA ILE A 11 0.70 -6.02 -1.01
C ILE A 11 0.70 -5.46 0.40
N VAL A 12 1.84 -4.93 0.85
CA VAL A 12 1.97 -4.19 2.11
C VAL A 12 1.77 -2.70 1.87
N LYS A 13 0.83 -2.09 2.61
CA LYS A 13 0.64 -0.62 2.60
C LYS A 13 0.73 -0.06 4.01
N MET A 14 1.65 0.89 4.21
CA MET A 14 1.76 1.65 5.44
C MET A 14 0.98 2.96 5.30
N PHE A 15 0.13 3.29 6.27
CA PHE A 15 -0.65 4.51 6.22
C PHE A 15 0.12 5.70 6.82
N LYS A 16 0.00 6.86 6.19
CA LYS A 16 0.71 8.09 6.62
C LYS A 16 0.11 8.75 7.87
N ARG A 17 -1.08 8.33 8.32
CA ARG A 17 -1.79 8.91 9.46
C ARG A 17 -1.49 8.12 10.72
N GLY A 18 -1.15 8.81 11.79
CA GLY A 18 -0.84 8.21 13.09
C GLY A 18 -1.00 9.21 14.23
N ALA A 19 -1.53 10.39 13.94
CA ALA A 19 -1.89 11.41 14.92
C ALA A 19 -3.39 11.28 15.28
N GLY A 20 -3.77 11.67 16.48
CA GLY A 20 -5.14 11.61 16.96
C GLY A 20 -5.38 10.52 18.00
N GLY A 21 -6.63 10.44 18.49
CA GLY A 21 -7.01 9.48 19.53
C GLY A 21 -7.22 8.06 19.01
N GLY A 22 -7.12 7.09 19.92
CA GLY A 22 -7.22 5.67 19.61
C GLY A 22 -8.59 5.22 19.10
N SER A 23 -9.65 5.97 19.40
CA SER A 23 -10.99 5.68 18.86
C SER A 23 -11.03 5.76 17.32
N GLY A 24 -10.24 6.64 16.69
CA GLY A 24 -10.20 6.77 15.23
C GLY A 24 -9.85 5.47 14.51
N PRO A 25 -8.65 4.93 14.68
CA PRO A 25 -8.23 3.71 14.02
C PRO A 25 -9.05 2.48 14.44
N VAL A 26 -9.42 2.34 15.72
CA VAL A 26 -10.18 1.20 16.21
C VAL A 26 -11.60 1.19 15.63
N ASN A 27 -12.30 2.34 15.64
CA ASN A 27 -13.64 2.44 15.08
C ASN A 27 -13.65 2.31 13.55
N TYR A 28 -12.61 2.76 12.89
CA TYR A 28 -12.46 2.52 11.44
C TYR A 28 -12.40 1.02 11.12
N LEU A 29 -11.69 0.24 11.92
CA LEU A 29 -11.50 -1.19 11.68
C LEU A 29 -12.71 -2.02 12.12
N LEU A 30 -13.32 -1.73 13.27
CA LEU A 30 -14.31 -2.58 13.89
C LEU A 30 -15.74 -1.99 13.88
N GLY A 31 -15.90 -0.73 13.49
CA GLY A 31 -17.15 0.02 13.68
C GLY A 31 -17.24 0.64 15.08
N ASN A 32 -18.09 1.67 15.23
CA ASN A 32 -18.24 2.39 16.49
C ASN A 32 -18.77 1.49 17.63
N LYS A 33 -19.56 0.49 17.30
CA LYS A 33 -20.13 -0.51 18.25
C LYS A 33 -19.45 -1.86 18.09
N ARG A 34 -18.34 -1.95 17.36
CA ARG A 34 -17.64 -3.18 16.99
C ARG A 34 -18.50 -4.17 16.20
N ASP A 35 -19.39 -3.62 15.40
CA ASP A 35 -20.40 -4.34 14.62
C ASP A 35 -20.21 -4.13 13.10
N ARG A 36 -19.00 -3.76 12.67
CA ARG A 36 -18.70 -3.58 11.25
C ARG A 36 -18.83 -4.90 10.50
N GLU A 37 -19.75 -4.93 9.54
CA GLU A 37 -19.95 -6.08 8.66
C GLU A 37 -18.66 -6.38 7.88
N GLY A 38 -18.33 -7.67 7.76
CA GLY A 38 -17.10 -8.12 7.10
C GLY A 38 -15.80 -7.87 7.87
N ALA A 39 -15.87 -7.37 9.12
CA ALA A 39 -14.72 -7.22 9.99
C ALA A 39 -14.65 -8.35 11.02
N THR A 40 -13.47 -8.95 11.19
CA THR A 40 -13.19 -9.98 12.20
C THR A 40 -11.94 -9.59 12.98
N LEU A 41 -12.06 -9.55 14.30
CA LEU A 41 -10.89 -9.37 15.19
C LEU A 41 -10.06 -10.65 15.19
N LEU A 42 -8.79 -10.57 14.77
CA LEU A 42 -7.89 -11.72 14.72
C LEU A 42 -6.93 -11.75 15.92
N ARG A 43 -6.43 -10.59 16.37
CA ARG A 43 -5.44 -10.51 17.45
C ARG A 43 -5.49 -9.14 18.13
N GLY A 44 -5.13 -9.11 19.41
CA GLY A 44 -5.04 -7.89 20.22
C GLY A 44 -6.36 -7.50 20.88
N ASP A 45 -6.28 -6.53 21.79
CA ASP A 45 -7.44 -5.98 22.50
C ASP A 45 -7.70 -4.54 22.01
N PRO A 46 -8.86 -4.27 21.39
CA PRO A 46 -9.19 -2.95 20.89
C PRO A 46 -9.24 -1.84 21.97
N ASP A 47 -9.62 -2.19 23.21
CA ASP A 47 -9.69 -1.22 24.33
C ASP A 47 -8.27 -0.92 24.85
N GLU A 48 -7.42 -1.93 24.95
CA GLU A 48 -6.01 -1.74 25.28
C GLU A 48 -5.32 -0.85 24.24
N ILE A 49 -5.45 -1.17 22.94
CA ILE A 49 -4.88 -0.36 21.85
C ILE A 49 -5.34 1.10 21.91
N LYS A 50 -6.66 1.30 22.13
CA LYS A 50 -7.22 2.64 22.31
C LYS A 50 -6.58 3.36 23.47
N ALA A 51 -6.51 2.72 24.65
CA ALA A 51 -5.93 3.30 25.84
C ALA A 51 -4.45 3.65 25.66
N LEU A 52 -3.65 2.77 25.06
CA LEU A 52 -2.24 3.01 24.77
C LEU A 52 -2.05 4.21 23.81
N ILE A 53 -2.85 4.31 22.76
CA ILE A 53 -2.80 5.44 21.83
C ILE A 53 -3.20 6.74 22.56
N ASP A 54 -4.27 6.71 23.36
CA ASP A 54 -4.77 7.89 24.08
C ASP A 54 -3.78 8.36 25.16
N SER A 55 -3.07 7.44 25.81
CA SER A 55 -2.03 7.77 26.82
C SER A 55 -0.78 8.41 26.21
N SER A 56 -0.56 8.25 24.89
CA SER A 56 0.63 8.76 24.24
C SER A 56 0.62 10.29 24.15
N LYS A 57 1.68 10.92 24.66
CA LYS A 57 1.94 12.37 24.56
C LYS A 57 2.67 12.81 23.29
N TYR A 58 3.03 11.87 22.44
CA TYR A 58 3.76 12.14 21.20
C TYR A 58 2.80 12.56 20.07
N ALA A 59 3.31 13.34 19.11
CA ALA A 59 2.51 13.80 17.96
C ALA A 59 2.06 12.63 17.06
N GLN A 60 2.96 11.66 16.82
CA GLN A 60 2.62 10.41 16.13
C GLN A 60 2.40 9.33 17.18
N LYS A 61 1.14 8.95 17.38
CA LYS A 61 0.70 8.09 18.48
C LYS A 61 0.62 6.62 18.09
N TYR A 62 0.43 6.32 16.81
CA TYR A 62 0.32 4.95 16.29
C TYR A 62 0.82 4.85 14.87
N THR A 63 1.13 3.62 14.48
CA THR A 63 1.42 3.22 13.10
C THR A 63 0.37 2.22 12.66
N SER A 64 -0.12 2.37 11.45
CA SER A 64 -1.12 1.46 10.89
C SER A 64 -0.86 1.15 9.43
N GLY A 65 -1.41 0.05 8.97
CA GLY A 65 -1.28 -0.40 7.60
C GLY A 65 -2.15 -1.60 7.32
N VAL A 66 -1.91 -2.23 6.16
CA VAL A 66 -2.68 -3.37 5.70
C VAL A 66 -1.83 -4.30 4.85
N LEU A 67 -2.04 -5.59 5.01
CA LEU A 67 -1.68 -6.64 4.07
C LEU A 67 -2.92 -6.90 3.21
N SER A 68 -2.87 -6.53 1.96
CA SER A 68 -4.00 -6.65 1.03
C SER A 68 -3.74 -7.80 0.06
N PHE A 69 -4.72 -8.69 -0.09
CA PHE A 69 -4.65 -9.87 -0.95
C PHE A 69 -5.59 -9.72 -2.14
N GLU A 70 -5.22 -10.27 -3.27
CA GLU A 70 -6.11 -10.36 -4.44
C GLU A 70 -7.23 -11.38 -4.21
N GLU A 71 -6.95 -12.40 -3.41
CA GLU A 71 -7.90 -13.45 -3.05
C GLU A 71 -8.90 -13.02 -1.97
N GLY A 72 -10.07 -13.61 -2.02
CA GLY A 72 -11.12 -13.37 -1.03
C GLY A 72 -10.84 -14.04 0.31
N ASP A 73 -9.96 -15.03 0.36
CA ASP A 73 -9.57 -15.76 1.58
C ASP A 73 -8.27 -16.55 1.38
N ILE A 74 -7.55 -16.77 2.49
CA ILE A 74 -6.38 -17.66 2.61
C ILE A 74 -6.53 -18.51 3.87
N PRO A 75 -5.84 -19.67 3.98
CA PRO A 75 -5.92 -20.52 5.16
C PRO A 75 -5.59 -19.78 6.46
N GLU A 76 -6.33 -20.05 7.53
CA GLU A 76 -6.14 -19.39 8.82
C GLU A 76 -4.70 -19.56 9.36
N ALA A 77 -4.13 -20.75 9.21
CA ALA A 77 -2.74 -20.99 9.59
C ALA A 77 -1.75 -20.10 8.82
N THR A 78 -2.05 -19.76 7.56
CA THR A 78 -1.24 -18.83 6.77
C THR A 78 -1.39 -17.42 7.27
N LYS A 79 -2.62 -16.96 7.62
CA LYS A 79 -2.83 -15.64 8.24
C LYS A 79 -2.00 -15.48 9.51
N GLN A 80 -2.03 -16.47 10.40
CA GLN A 80 -1.29 -16.44 11.66
C GLN A 80 0.23 -16.36 11.41
N ARG A 81 0.77 -17.17 10.50
CA ARG A 81 2.19 -17.11 10.13
C ARG A 81 2.59 -15.75 9.53
N LEU A 82 1.75 -15.20 8.66
CA LEU A 82 1.98 -13.88 8.05
C LEU A 82 1.99 -12.77 9.11
N MET A 83 1.03 -12.77 10.05
CA MET A 83 0.99 -11.80 11.13
C MET A 83 2.24 -11.90 12.01
N ASP A 84 2.65 -13.12 12.43
CA ASP A 84 3.85 -13.30 13.25
C ASP A 84 5.14 -12.89 12.51
N SER A 85 5.27 -13.30 11.26
CA SER A 85 6.41 -12.94 10.41
C SER A 85 6.48 -11.45 10.14
N PHE A 86 5.31 -10.80 9.90
CA PHE A 86 5.23 -9.36 9.67
C PHE A 86 5.61 -8.58 10.93
N GLU A 87 5.10 -8.96 12.10
CA GLU A 87 5.48 -8.32 13.36
C GLU A 87 6.99 -8.43 13.60
N GLY A 88 7.61 -9.59 13.36
CA GLY A 88 9.06 -9.76 13.45
C GLY A 88 9.85 -8.89 12.47
N ALA A 89 9.31 -8.70 11.26
CA ALA A 89 9.93 -7.82 10.27
C ALA A 89 9.71 -6.33 10.57
N LEU A 90 8.54 -5.96 11.08
CA LEU A 90 8.20 -4.57 11.41
C LEU A 90 8.91 -4.07 12.67
N LEU A 91 9.02 -4.94 13.67
CA LEU A 91 9.52 -4.66 15.01
C LEU A 91 10.72 -5.55 15.35
N PRO A 92 11.81 -5.49 14.55
CA PRO A 92 12.97 -6.35 14.76
C PRO A 92 13.59 -6.09 16.13
N ALA A 93 14.01 -7.17 16.80
CA ALA A 93 14.64 -7.16 18.12
C ALA A 93 13.75 -6.68 19.28
N LEU A 94 12.42 -6.68 19.12
CA LEU A 94 11.49 -6.50 20.23
C LEU A 94 10.83 -7.83 20.59
N ASP A 95 10.72 -8.08 21.88
CA ASP A 95 9.93 -9.17 22.43
C ASP A 95 8.44 -8.82 22.43
N LYS A 96 7.57 -9.85 22.45
CA LYS A 96 6.11 -9.68 22.37
C LYS A 96 5.50 -8.86 23.51
N ASP A 97 6.14 -8.76 24.65
CA ASP A 97 5.72 -7.98 25.81
C ASP A 97 6.15 -6.50 25.76
N GLN A 98 6.93 -6.11 24.74
CA GLN A 98 7.40 -4.73 24.56
C GLN A 98 6.48 -3.89 23.66
N TYR A 99 5.53 -4.50 22.97
CA TYR A 99 4.59 -3.79 22.10
C TYR A 99 3.20 -4.44 22.13
N SER A 100 2.20 -3.70 21.70
CA SER A 100 0.87 -4.23 21.45
C SER A 100 0.45 -3.98 20.01
N VAL A 101 -0.32 -4.91 19.43
CA VAL A 101 -0.80 -4.82 18.06
C VAL A 101 -2.24 -5.32 17.96
N LEU A 102 -3.05 -4.58 17.21
CA LEU A 102 -4.40 -5.00 16.82
C LEU A 102 -4.37 -5.48 15.38
N TRP A 103 -4.88 -6.69 15.13
CA TRP A 103 -5.11 -7.21 13.80
C TRP A 103 -6.59 -7.43 13.55
N VAL A 104 -7.09 -6.89 12.45
CA VAL A 104 -8.48 -7.01 12.03
C VAL A 104 -8.54 -7.41 10.56
N GLU A 105 -9.22 -8.51 10.28
CA GLU A 105 -9.54 -8.95 8.93
C GLU A 105 -10.73 -8.16 8.39
N HIS A 106 -10.64 -7.71 7.12
CA HIS A 106 -11.76 -7.16 6.37
C HIS A 106 -12.02 -8.00 5.10
N ARG A 107 -13.31 -8.23 4.80
CA ARG A 107 -13.79 -8.95 3.60
C ARG A 107 -14.87 -8.20 2.84
N ASP A 108 -14.98 -6.89 3.03
CA ASP A 108 -16.09 -6.07 2.53
C ASP A 108 -16.09 -5.83 1.00
N LYS A 109 -15.00 -6.13 0.29
CA LYS A 109 -14.84 -5.85 -1.15
C LYS A 109 -14.42 -7.07 -1.98
N LYS A 110 -14.81 -8.28 -1.57
CA LYS A 110 -14.36 -9.55 -2.18
C LYS A 110 -12.83 -9.71 -2.17
N ARG A 111 -12.13 -8.97 -1.34
CA ARG A 111 -10.70 -9.03 -1.08
C ARG A 111 -10.48 -9.29 0.38
N LEU A 112 -9.45 -10.06 0.67
CA LEU A 112 -8.96 -10.22 2.02
C LEU A 112 -8.00 -9.07 2.34
N GLU A 113 -8.23 -8.41 3.46
CA GLU A 113 -7.33 -7.41 4.01
C GLU A 113 -7.05 -7.72 5.47
N LEU A 114 -5.78 -7.88 5.84
CA LEU A 114 -5.34 -7.97 7.22
C LEU A 114 -4.83 -6.59 7.64
N ASN A 115 -5.65 -5.87 8.36
CA ASN A 115 -5.35 -4.53 8.83
C ASN A 115 -4.68 -4.59 10.19
N PHE A 116 -3.70 -3.73 10.44
CA PHE A 116 -3.00 -3.65 11.72
C PHE A 116 -2.89 -2.23 12.26
N VAL A 117 -2.85 -2.13 13.58
CA VAL A 117 -2.58 -0.89 14.32
C VAL A 117 -1.62 -1.23 15.46
N VAL A 118 -0.52 -0.47 15.54
CA VAL A 118 0.51 -0.57 16.60
C VAL A 118 0.63 0.79 17.27
N PRO A 119 0.39 0.92 18.59
CA PRO A 119 0.71 2.11 19.34
C PRO A 119 2.22 2.41 19.26
N ASN A 120 2.58 3.67 19.05
CA ASN A 120 4.00 4.08 18.99
C ASN A 120 4.59 4.24 20.41
N LEU A 121 4.41 3.19 21.22
CA LEU A 121 4.80 3.15 22.65
C LEU A 121 5.47 1.80 22.95
N GLU A 122 6.68 1.84 23.50
CA GLU A 122 7.34 0.67 24.03
C GLU A 122 6.84 0.43 25.46
N LEU A 123 6.30 -0.75 25.73
CA LEU A 123 5.46 -1.01 26.92
C LEU A 123 6.23 -1.12 28.22
N GLN A 124 7.48 -1.62 28.19
CA GLN A 124 8.28 -1.79 29.40
C GLN A 124 8.87 -0.47 29.91
N THR A 125 9.26 0.43 29.00
CA THR A 125 9.90 1.70 29.35
C THR A 125 8.96 2.91 29.26
N GLY A 126 7.81 2.76 28.60
CA GLY A 126 6.91 3.87 28.31
C GLY A 126 7.49 4.90 27.34
N LYS A 127 8.56 4.56 26.64
CA LYS A 127 9.22 5.45 25.68
C LYS A 127 8.54 5.36 24.31
N ARG A 128 8.83 6.37 23.48
CA ARG A 128 8.38 6.36 22.09
C ARG A 128 8.97 5.19 21.32
N LEU A 129 8.12 4.40 20.70
CA LEU A 129 8.49 3.37 19.74
C LEU A 129 8.40 3.94 18.33
N GLN A 130 9.48 3.85 17.54
CA GLN A 130 9.46 4.15 16.12
C GLN A 130 9.15 2.88 15.35
N VAL A 131 7.88 2.58 15.17
CA VAL A 131 7.40 1.34 14.51
C VAL A 131 7.81 1.27 13.04
N TYR A 132 7.69 2.39 12.33
CA TYR A 132 8.05 2.46 10.92
C TYR A 132 8.58 3.85 10.54
N PHE A 133 9.71 3.87 9.84
CA PHE A 133 10.27 5.06 9.23
C PHE A 133 10.57 4.80 7.75
N HIS A 134 9.78 5.37 6.86
CA HIS A 134 9.77 5.03 5.42
C HIS A 134 11.15 5.06 4.77
N ALA A 135 11.98 6.06 5.07
CA ALA A 135 13.30 6.21 4.45
C ALA A 135 14.24 5.02 4.74
N GLN A 136 14.10 4.39 5.92
CA GLN A 136 14.95 3.29 6.36
C GLN A 136 14.28 1.93 6.17
N ASP A 137 12.99 1.83 6.50
CA ASP A 137 12.32 0.54 6.65
C ASP A 137 11.66 0.02 5.37
N ARG A 138 11.47 0.88 4.35
CA ARG A 138 10.79 0.51 3.10
C ARG A 138 11.41 -0.70 2.40
N TYR A 139 12.73 -0.81 2.42
CA TYR A 139 13.43 -1.93 1.79
C TYR A 139 13.18 -3.23 2.54
N ARG A 140 13.26 -3.21 3.87
CA ARG A 140 12.95 -4.37 4.73
C ARG A 140 11.51 -4.85 4.51
N MET A 141 10.53 -3.93 4.43
CA MET A 141 9.13 -4.29 4.19
C MET A 141 8.91 -4.84 2.80
N ARG A 142 9.56 -4.28 1.79
CA ARG A 142 9.51 -4.79 0.41
C ARG A 142 10.13 -6.19 0.31
N ASP A 143 11.31 -6.38 0.90
CA ASP A 143 11.99 -7.67 0.87
C ASP A 143 11.16 -8.73 1.61
N TRP A 144 10.57 -8.39 2.77
CA TRP A 144 9.64 -9.25 3.48
C TRP A 144 8.42 -9.61 2.60
N GLN A 145 7.80 -8.64 1.94
CA GLN A 145 6.69 -8.87 1.01
C GLN A 145 7.08 -9.83 -0.11
N THR A 146 8.23 -9.61 -0.74
CA THR A 146 8.75 -10.49 -1.81
C THR A 146 8.95 -11.92 -1.32
N ILE A 147 9.58 -12.11 -0.17
CA ILE A 147 9.81 -13.43 0.44
C ILE A 147 8.45 -14.11 0.70
N GLN A 148 7.50 -13.42 1.32
CA GLN A 148 6.20 -14.02 1.64
C GLN A 148 5.38 -14.35 0.38
N ASN A 149 5.47 -13.54 -0.67
CA ASN A 149 4.84 -13.85 -1.95
C ASN A 149 5.42 -15.12 -2.58
N ILE A 150 6.74 -15.31 -2.53
CA ILE A 150 7.41 -16.51 -3.04
C ILE A 150 7.06 -17.74 -2.19
N GLU A 151 7.18 -17.66 -0.86
CA GLU A 151 6.97 -18.80 0.06
C GLU A 151 5.52 -19.32 0.05
N ASN A 152 4.56 -18.45 -0.20
CA ASN A 152 3.14 -18.80 -0.20
C ASN A 152 2.55 -18.92 -1.61
N ASP A 153 3.38 -18.87 -2.65
CA ASP A 153 2.96 -18.85 -4.07
C ASP A 153 1.97 -17.71 -4.37
N PHE A 154 2.11 -16.59 -3.65
CA PHE A 154 1.42 -15.36 -3.97
C PHE A 154 2.10 -14.69 -5.16
N LYS A 155 1.34 -14.06 -6.04
CA LYS A 155 1.92 -13.28 -7.13
C LYS A 155 2.79 -12.16 -6.56
N ASP A 156 4.02 -12.06 -7.07
CA ASP A 156 4.84 -10.88 -6.83
C ASP A 156 4.32 -9.74 -7.71
N PRO A 157 3.87 -8.62 -7.13
CA PRO A 157 3.48 -7.44 -7.90
C PRO A 157 4.66 -6.86 -8.66
N ASP A 158 5.89 -7.11 -8.19
CA ASP A 158 7.14 -6.65 -8.79
C ASP A 158 7.79 -7.70 -9.71
N ASP A 159 7.16 -8.87 -9.94
CA ASP A 159 7.68 -9.89 -10.87
C ASP A 159 7.74 -9.33 -12.30
N PRO A 160 8.93 -9.12 -12.87
CA PRO A 160 9.08 -8.57 -14.23
C PRO A 160 8.38 -9.40 -15.31
N ALA A 161 8.19 -10.70 -15.09
CA ALA A 161 7.52 -11.61 -16.03
C ALA A 161 5.98 -11.52 -15.93
N LYS A 162 5.45 -10.96 -14.82
CA LYS A 162 4.02 -10.87 -14.52
C LYS A 162 3.55 -9.42 -14.31
N ARG A 163 4.42 -8.43 -14.53
CA ARG A 163 4.03 -7.03 -14.51
C ARG A 163 2.83 -6.86 -15.42
N GLN A 164 1.66 -6.56 -14.84
CA GLN A 164 0.70 -5.78 -15.59
C GLN A 164 1.45 -4.50 -15.95
N LEU A 165 1.77 -4.35 -17.24
CA LEU A 165 2.29 -3.11 -17.77
C LEU A 165 1.38 -2.01 -17.22
N VAL A 166 1.89 -1.16 -16.34
CA VAL A 166 1.24 0.11 -16.05
C VAL A 166 1.25 0.83 -17.39
N THR A 167 0.18 0.65 -18.13
CA THR A 167 0.01 1.29 -19.42
C THR A 167 -0.56 2.66 -19.16
N LEU A 168 0.07 3.64 -19.74
CA LEU A 168 -0.54 4.98 -19.80
C LEU A 168 -1.96 4.85 -20.40
N PRO A 169 -2.94 5.57 -19.87
CA PRO A 169 -4.33 5.43 -20.32
C PRO A 169 -4.47 5.79 -21.80
N ASN A 170 -4.91 4.82 -22.61
CA ASN A 170 -5.15 5.03 -24.05
C ASN A 170 -6.45 5.79 -24.31
N ASN A 171 -7.43 5.70 -23.41
CA ASN A 171 -8.67 6.48 -23.45
C ASN A 171 -8.52 7.72 -22.56
N LEU A 172 -8.12 8.82 -23.16
CA LEU A 172 -8.00 10.09 -22.45
C LEU A 172 -9.38 10.74 -22.31
N PRO A 173 -9.66 11.40 -21.16
CA PRO A 173 -10.80 12.29 -21.03
C PRO A 173 -10.81 13.37 -22.14
N ALA A 174 -12.00 13.79 -22.55
CA ALA A 174 -12.17 14.84 -23.54
C ALA A 174 -11.65 16.21 -23.03
N ASP A 175 -11.68 16.41 -21.70
CA ASP A 175 -11.07 17.60 -21.09
C ASP A 175 -9.55 17.49 -21.04
N ARG A 176 -8.89 18.53 -21.57
CA ARG A 176 -7.43 18.59 -21.71
C ARG A 176 -6.69 18.56 -20.37
N LYS A 177 -7.26 19.16 -19.31
CA LYS A 177 -6.63 19.14 -17.97
C LYS A 177 -6.76 17.76 -17.34
N GLU A 178 -7.90 17.13 -17.50
CA GLU A 178 -8.12 15.76 -17.00
C GLU A 178 -7.23 14.77 -17.74
N ALA A 179 -7.07 14.93 -19.07
CA ALA A 179 -6.13 14.14 -19.87
C ALA A 179 -4.67 14.34 -19.40
N GLN A 180 -4.26 15.58 -19.16
CA GLN A 180 -2.94 15.91 -18.63
C GLN A 180 -2.71 15.27 -17.25
N LEU A 181 -3.70 15.34 -16.36
CA LEU A 181 -3.63 14.75 -15.02
C LEU A 181 -3.55 13.21 -15.08
N ALA A 182 -4.34 12.57 -15.94
CA ALA A 182 -4.32 11.13 -16.12
C ALA A 182 -2.97 10.61 -16.60
N ILE A 183 -2.37 11.27 -17.59
CA ILE A 183 -1.04 10.92 -18.11
C ILE A 183 0.04 11.18 -17.06
N THR A 184 -0.01 12.32 -16.37
CA THR A 184 0.97 12.67 -15.33
C THR A 184 0.90 11.66 -14.17
N HIS A 185 -0.30 11.23 -13.79
CA HIS A 185 -0.48 10.19 -12.77
C HIS A 185 0.12 8.86 -13.20
N GLY A 186 -0.15 8.40 -14.42
CA GLY A 186 0.44 7.17 -14.94
C GLY A 186 1.96 7.22 -15.05
N LEU A 187 2.53 8.35 -15.50
CA LEU A 187 3.99 8.53 -15.52
C LEU A 187 4.60 8.52 -14.12
N LYS A 188 3.90 9.09 -13.13
CA LYS A 188 4.34 9.04 -11.74
C LYS A 188 4.30 7.63 -11.17
N GLU A 189 3.27 6.85 -11.48
CA GLU A 189 3.20 5.44 -11.09
C GLU A 189 4.36 4.64 -11.70
N LEU A 190 4.66 4.84 -12.99
CA LEU A 190 5.81 4.21 -13.67
C LEU A 190 7.15 4.62 -13.03
N HIS A 191 7.29 5.86 -12.60
CA HIS A 191 8.47 6.33 -11.86
C HIS A 191 8.56 5.68 -10.48
N ASP A 192 7.44 5.60 -9.74
CA ASP A 192 7.40 5.07 -8.38
C ASP A 192 7.72 3.55 -8.33
N ILE A 193 7.45 2.82 -9.42
CA ILE A 193 7.83 1.40 -9.60
C ILE A 193 9.21 1.23 -10.25
N GLY A 194 9.92 2.31 -10.59
CA GLY A 194 11.28 2.27 -11.13
C GLY A 194 11.38 2.02 -12.63
N GLU A 195 10.28 2.04 -13.39
CA GLU A 195 10.26 1.88 -14.85
C GLU A 195 10.76 3.12 -15.59
N ILE A 196 10.57 4.29 -14.99
CA ILE A 196 11.02 5.59 -15.52
C ILE A 196 12.04 6.16 -14.53
N ASN A 197 13.30 6.26 -14.97
CA ASN A 197 14.39 6.84 -14.19
C ASN A 197 15.07 8.01 -14.91
N SER A 198 14.73 8.20 -16.17
CA SER A 198 15.29 9.25 -17.01
C SER A 198 14.23 9.89 -17.90
N ARG A 199 14.56 11.03 -18.45
CA ARG A 199 13.71 11.72 -19.43
C ARG A 199 13.48 10.90 -20.70
N SER A 200 14.48 10.15 -21.16
CA SER A 200 14.35 9.24 -22.29
C SER A 200 13.38 8.09 -22.01
N ASP A 201 13.29 7.63 -20.76
CA ASP A 201 12.31 6.61 -20.37
C ASP A 201 10.88 7.18 -20.41
N VAL A 202 10.69 8.45 -20.03
CA VAL A 202 9.38 9.13 -20.16
C VAL A 202 8.96 9.20 -21.65
N VAL A 203 9.86 9.61 -22.54
CA VAL A 203 9.57 9.66 -23.98
C VAL A 203 9.23 8.28 -24.53
N ARG A 204 10.02 7.26 -24.16
CA ARG A 204 9.76 5.87 -24.55
C ARG A 204 8.39 5.39 -24.05
N ALA A 205 8.09 5.57 -22.77
CA ALA A 205 6.80 5.16 -22.17
C ALA A 205 5.59 5.84 -22.87
N LEU A 206 5.71 7.12 -23.22
CA LEU A 206 4.68 7.82 -23.97
C LEU A 206 4.51 7.24 -25.38
N THR A 207 5.62 6.95 -26.07
CA THR A 207 5.59 6.38 -27.43
C THR A 207 5.03 4.95 -27.44
N ASP A 208 5.44 4.12 -26.48
CA ASP A 208 4.96 2.74 -26.32
C ASP A 208 3.46 2.69 -25.99
N ALA A 209 2.95 3.70 -25.30
CA ALA A 209 1.53 3.90 -25.05
C ALA A 209 0.75 4.48 -26.27
N GLY A 210 1.41 4.69 -27.40
CA GLY A 210 0.79 5.18 -28.63
C GLY A 210 0.63 6.70 -28.72
N PHE A 211 1.24 7.47 -27.81
CA PHE A 211 1.22 8.92 -27.89
C PHE A 211 2.31 9.44 -28.85
N THR A 212 1.97 10.42 -29.67
CA THR A 212 2.94 11.13 -30.50
C THR A 212 3.56 12.29 -29.71
N VAL A 213 4.87 12.23 -29.46
CA VAL A 213 5.60 13.33 -28.87
C VAL A 213 5.76 14.43 -29.90
N ALA A 214 5.01 15.52 -29.72
CA ALA A 214 4.98 16.64 -30.67
C ALA A 214 6.11 17.66 -30.42
N ARG A 215 6.59 17.78 -29.17
CA ARG A 215 7.66 18.68 -28.80
C ARG A 215 8.35 18.26 -27.53
N GLU A 216 9.65 18.36 -27.52
CA GLU A 216 10.50 18.16 -26.35
C GLU A 216 11.37 19.40 -26.08
N THR A 217 11.40 19.87 -24.81
CA THR A 217 12.26 20.99 -24.35
C THR A 217 12.94 20.58 -23.05
N LYS A 218 13.90 21.34 -22.56
CA LYS A 218 14.60 21.02 -21.29
C LYS A 218 13.65 20.83 -20.09
N SER A 219 12.50 21.51 -20.06
CA SER A 219 11.59 21.53 -18.90
C SER A 219 10.22 20.92 -19.15
N SER A 220 9.89 20.50 -20.38
CA SER A 220 8.56 19.97 -20.70
C SER A 220 8.59 19.02 -21.89
N ILE A 221 7.63 18.11 -21.92
CA ILE A 221 7.28 17.27 -23.06
C ILE A 221 5.86 17.61 -23.47
N SER A 222 5.58 17.71 -24.75
CA SER A 222 4.22 17.89 -25.27
C SER A 222 3.86 16.76 -26.20
N ILE A 223 2.70 16.18 -26.01
CA ILE A 223 2.12 15.15 -26.88
C ILE A 223 1.03 15.75 -27.75
N ALA A 224 0.86 15.21 -28.95
CA ALA A 224 -0.25 15.56 -29.82
C ALA A 224 -1.57 15.14 -29.17
N ALA A 225 -2.58 16.01 -29.26
CA ALA A 225 -3.92 15.66 -28.80
C ALA A 225 -4.53 14.63 -29.77
N PRO A 226 -5.18 13.55 -29.26
CA PRO A 226 -5.78 12.51 -30.10
C PRO A 226 -6.87 13.02 -31.04
N ASP A 227 -7.53 14.11 -30.68
CA ASP A 227 -8.58 14.79 -31.43
C ASP A 227 -8.08 15.80 -32.47
N GLY A 228 -6.76 15.93 -32.65
CA GLY A 228 -6.13 16.95 -33.51
C GLY A 228 -6.16 18.37 -32.95
N GLY A 229 -6.53 18.53 -31.67
CA GLY A 229 -6.55 19.81 -30.98
C GLY A 229 -5.16 20.31 -30.57
N LYS A 230 -5.11 21.25 -29.62
CA LYS A 230 -3.84 21.79 -29.10
C LYS A 230 -3.10 20.71 -28.30
N ASN A 231 -1.80 20.58 -28.52
CA ASN A 231 -0.93 19.67 -27.80
C ASN A 231 -1.10 19.74 -26.28
N ILE A 232 -1.02 18.57 -25.61
CA ILE A 232 -1.06 18.44 -24.14
C ILE A 232 0.37 18.58 -23.65
N ARG A 233 0.63 19.57 -22.80
CA ARG A 233 1.95 19.82 -22.22
C ARG A 233 2.07 19.14 -20.87
N LEU A 234 3.11 18.33 -20.71
CA LEU A 234 3.53 17.67 -19.47
C LEU A 234 4.71 18.46 -18.89
N THR A 235 4.63 18.85 -17.62
CA THR A 235 5.66 19.63 -16.89
C THR A 235 5.97 19.01 -15.55
#